data_791e3a7da4682af61a7e8c32e4dd2656
#
_entry.id   791e3a7da4682af61a7e8c32e4dd2656
#
_cell.length_a   1.000
_cell.length_b   1.000
_cell.length_c   1.000
_cell.angle_alpha   90.00
_cell.angle_beta   90.00
_cell.angle_gamma   90.00
#
_symmetry.space_group_name_H-M   'P 1'
#
loop_
_entity.id
_entity.type
_entity.pdbx_description
1 polymer ?
#
loop_
_entity_poly.entity_id
_entity_poly.type
_entity_poly.pdbx_seq_one_letter_code
_entity_poly.pdbx_strand_id
1 'polypeptide(L)'
;MIPLYVLVGRMGMNDTLLGLIIPFVAPAIGIFMMRQFITSVPDELIQAARADGAGEFRIFWQIVVPLVWPGIATLSIITYVNSWNSFLWPLIILRDDLNYTIPLGMTEVFALSVGQEPQYGQAMAFATLTTIPIIIIFSFVQKYENI
;
A
#
# COMPACT_ATOMS: atom_id res chain seq x y z
N MET A 1 -13.02 12.98 0.34
CA MET A 1 -11.92 13.46 -0.54
C MET A 1 -11.70 14.96 -0.42
N ILE A 2 -12.72 15.84 -0.54
CA ILE A 2 -12.56 17.31 -0.52
C ILE A 2 -11.83 17.83 0.73
N PRO A 3 -12.19 17.46 1.97
CA PRO A 3 -11.50 17.94 3.17
C PRO A 3 -10.03 17.54 3.21
N LEU A 4 -9.72 16.32 2.74
CA LEU A 4 -8.35 15.80 2.69
C LEU A 4 -7.50 16.58 1.68
N TYR A 5 -8.06 16.88 0.51
CA TYR A 5 -7.40 17.72 -0.50
C TYR A 5 -7.06 19.11 0.06
N VAL A 6 -8.01 19.74 0.75
CA VAL A 6 -7.79 21.06 1.37
C VAL A 6 -6.69 21.00 2.44
N LEU A 7 -6.67 19.92 3.23
CA LEU A 7 -5.65 19.74 4.27
C LEU A 7 -4.25 19.60 3.64
N VAL A 8 -4.11 18.69 2.66
CA VAL A 8 -2.83 18.46 1.96
C VAL A 8 -2.38 19.74 1.22
N GLY A 9 -3.33 20.47 0.63
CA GLY A 9 -3.05 21.76 -0.01
C GLY A 9 -2.54 22.83 0.95
N ARG A 10 -3.11 22.91 2.16
CA ARG A 10 -2.63 23.85 3.21
C ARG A 10 -1.22 23.48 3.70
N MET A 11 -0.84 22.21 3.63
CA MET A 11 0.50 21.75 3.97
C MET A 11 1.52 21.95 2.83
N GLY A 12 1.08 22.50 1.67
CA GLY A 12 1.95 22.75 0.51
C GLY A 12 2.40 21.46 -0.19
N MET A 13 1.66 20.36 -0.02
CA MET A 13 2.04 19.04 -0.57
C MET A 13 1.25 18.65 -1.83
N ASN A 14 0.52 19.60 -2.44
CA ASN A 14 -0.11 19.37 -3.73
C ASN A 14 0.95 19.10 -4.79
N ASP A 15 0.63 18.20 -5.72
CA ASP A 15 1.51 17.83 -6.84
C ASP A 15 2.88 17.28 -6.38
N THR A 16 2.89 16.58 -5.24
CA THR A 16 4.08 15.94 -4.71
C THR A 16 3.82 14.49 -4.34
N LEU A 17 4.88 13.66 -4.38
CA LEU A 17 4.81 12.28 -3.91
C LEU A 17 4.46 12.19 -2.40
N LEU A 18 4.85 13.19 -1.60
CA LEU A 18 4.49 13.24 -0.18
C LEU A 18 2.98 13.43 0.01
N GLY A 19 2.36 14.32 -0.77
CA GLY A 19 0.91 14.49 -0.77
C GLY A 19 0.14 13.24 -1.22
N LEU A 20 0.76 12.41 -2.05
CA LEU A 20 0.21 11.14 -2.48
C LEU A 20 0.28 10.08 -1.36
N ILE A 21 1.39 10.00 -0.63
CA ILE A 21 1.73 8.91 0.29
C ILE A 21 1.23 9.17 1.70
N ILE A 22 1.50 10.36 2.27
CA ILE A 22 1.29 10.65 3.70
C ILE A 22 -0.14 10.36 4.19
N PRO A 23 -1.20 10.72 3.45
CA PRO A 23 -2.57 10.47 3.91
C PRO A 23 -2.91 8.99 4.10
N PHE A 24 -2.16 8.09 3.48
CA PHE A 24 -2.44 6.64 3.45
C PHE A 24 -1.37 5.78 4.13
N VAL A 25 -0.39 6.38 4.81
CA VAL A 25 0.67 5.66 5.54
C VAL A 25 0.09 4.76 6.64
N ALA A 26 -0.99 5.18 7.29
CA ALA A 26 -1.61 4.44 8.38
C ALA A 26 -3.12 4.26 8.13
N PRO A 27 -3.51 3.35 7.22
CA PRO A 27 -4.92 3.10 6.95
C PRO A 27 -5.60 2.49 8.18
N ALA A 28 -6.80 2.94 8.50
CA ALA A 28 -7.55 2.48 9.68
C ALA A 28 -7.73 0.95 9.71
N ILE A 29 -7.97 0.34 8.55
CA ILE A 29 -8.08 -1.13 8.42
C ILE A 29 -6.75 -1.82 8.80
N GLY A 30 -5.62 -1.23 8.43
CA GLY A 30 -4.30 -1.77 8.76
C GLY A 30 -4.02 -1.74 10.26
N ILE A 31 -4.35 -0.63 10.91
CA ILE A 31 -4.23 -0.50 12.37
C ILE A 31 -5.11 -1.54 13.07
N PHE A 32 -6.36 -1.70 12.62
CA PHE A 32 -7.29 -2.68 13.19
C PHE A 32 -6.78 -4.11 13.00
N MET A 33 -6.35 -4.48 11.80
CA MET A 33 -5.82 -5.82 11.51
C MET A 33 -4.58 -6.11 12.36
N MET A 34 -3.61 -5.20 12.40
CA MET A 34 -2.40 -5.40 13.20
C MET A 34 -2.70 -5.53 14.70
N ARG A 35 -3.67 -4.77 15.19
CA ARG A 35 -4.13 -4.94 16.57
C ARG A 35 -4.65 -6.35 16.83
N GLN A 36 -5.46 -6.90 15.91
CA GLN A 36 -5.98 -8.28 16.07
C GLN A 36 -4.85 -9.32 16.12
N PHE A 37 -3.88 -9.20 15.22
CA PHE A 37 -2.73 -10.11 15.22
C PHE A 37 -1.87 -9.97 16.49
N ILE A 38 -1.64 -8.77 16.96
CA ILE A 38 -0.85 -8.54 18.18
C ILE A 38 -1.59 -9.06 19.42
N THR A 39 -2.91 -8.90 19.51
CA THR A 39 -3.70 -9.41 20.62
C THR A 39 -3.87 -10.94 20.61
N SER A 40 -3.55 -11.61 19.51
CA SER A 40 -3.54 -13.08 19.46
C SER A 40 -2.24 -13.70 19.99
N VAL A 41 -1.21 -12.89 20.27
CA VAL A 41 0.04 -13.37 20.86
C VAL A 41 -0.21 -13.75 22.33
N PRO A 42 0.12 -15.00 22.77
CA PRO A 42 -0.09 -15.41 24.14
C PRO A 42 0.72 -14.57 25.14
N ASP A 43 0.04 -14.09 26.19
CA ASP A 43 0.66 -13.27 27.23
C ASP A 43 1.75 -14.01 28.00
N GLU A 44 1.66 -15.35 28.09
CA GLU A 44 2.64 -16.21 28.74
C GLU A 44 4.04 -16.05 28.13
N LEU A 45 4.13 -15.91 26.81
CA LEU A 45 5.41 -15.72 26.12
C LEU A 45 6.05 -14.37 26.48
N ILE A 46 5.22 -13.35 26.59
CA ILE A 46 5.66 -12.00 26.96
C ILE A 46 6.12 -11.97 28.44
N GLN A 47 5.35 -12.62 29.33
CA GLN A 47 5.67 -12.69 30.74
C GLN A 47 6.94 -13.51 31.01
N ALA A 48 7.11 -14.66 30.32
CA ALA A 48 8.34 -15.45 30.42
C ALA A 48 9.57 -14.65 30.00
N ALA A 49 9.49 -13.93 28.87
CA ALA A 49 10.59 -13.10 28.41
C ALA A 49 10.93 -11.95 29.36
N ARG A 50 9.92 -11.36 30.04
CA ARG A 50 10.14 -10.36 31.09
C ARG A 50 10.81 -10.97 32.31
N ALA A 51 10.44 -12.19 32.71
CA ALA A 51 11.08 -12.89 33.80
C ALA A 51 12.56 -13.20 33.51
N ASP A 52 12.89 -13.45 32.23
CA ASP A 52 14.27 -13.63 31.75
C ASP A 52 15.04 -12.30 31.62
N GLY A 53 14.44 -11.15 32.00
CA GLY A 53 15.08 -9.84 31.98
C GLY A 53 15.12 -9.17 30.60
N ALA A 54 14.31 -9.64 29.64
CA ALA A 54 14.24 -8.97 28.34
C ALA A 54 13.49 -7.63 28.43
N GLY A 55 14.08 -6.58 27.86
CA GLY A 55 13.41 -5.28 27.75
C GLY A 55 12.30 -5.29 26.69
N GLU A 56 11.32 -4.40 26.83
CA GLU A 56 10.12 -4.32 25.95
C GLU A 56 10.46 -4.22 24.45
N PHE A 57 11.50 -3.49 24.11
CA PHE A 57 11.95 -3.37 22.70
C PHE A 57 12.47 -4.70 22.14
N ARG A 58 13.17 -5.47 22.97
CA ARG A 58 13.65 -6.80 22.61
C ARG A 58 12.50 -7.79 22.46
N ILE A 59 11.52 -7.75 23.37
CA ILE A 59 10.30 -8.56 23.31
C ILE A 59 9.54 -8.28 22.00
N PHE A 60 9.36 -7.00 21.68
CA PHE A 60 8.67 -6.59 20.45
C PHE A 60 9.35 -7.16 19.20
N TRP A 61 10.65 -6.95 19.03
CA TRP A 61 11.33 -7.37 17.80
C TRP A 61 11.65 -8.85 17.70
N GLN A 62 11.91 -9.53 18.83
CA GLN A 62 12.35 -10.93 18.83
C GLN A 62 11.21 -11.92 19.07
N ILE A 63 10.10 -11.48 19.66
CA ILE A 63 8.97 -12.37 19.97
C ILE A 63 7.72 -11.94 19.21
N VAL A 64 7.25 -10.70 19.40
CA VAL A 64 5.97 -10.26 18.82
C VAL A 64 6.05 -10.19 17.31
N VAL A 65 7.01 -9.48 16.74
CA VAL A 65 7.12 -9.29 15.27
C VAL A 65 7.21 -10.63 14.52
N PRO A 66 8.03 -11.62 14.90
CA PRO A 66 8.05 -12.91 14.23
C PRO A 66 6.72 -13.67 14.32
N LEU A 67 6.03 -13.61 15.45
CA LEU A 67 4.73 -14.28 15.62
C LEU A 67 3.62 -13.66 14.79
N VAL A 68 3.63 -12.33 14.62
CA VAL A 68 2.63 -11.61 13.80
C VAL A 68 3.06 -11.44 12.33
N TRP A 69 4.19 -12.02 11.93
CA TRP A 69 4.72 -11.92 10.58
C TRP A 69 3.71 -12.25 9.47
N PRO A 70 2.87 -13.31 9.59
CA PRO A 70 1.84 -13.60 8.60
C PRO A 70 0.85 -12.44 8.45
N GLY A 71 0.48 -11.80 9.56
CA GLY A 71 -0.39 -10.62 9.54
C GLY A 71 0.25 -9.41 8.84
N ILE A 72 1.55 -9.18 9.08
CA ILE A 72 2.32 -8.12 8.41
C ILE A 72 2.39 -8.39 6.91
N ALA A 73 2.66 -9.63 6.51
CA ALA A 73 2.71 -10.02 5.10
C ALA A 73 1.36 -9.79 4.40
N THR A 74 0.27 -10.28 4.98
CA THR A 74 -1.09 -10.10 4.46
C THR A 74 -1.46 -8.62 4.33
N LEU A 75 -1.20 -7.83 5.37
CA LEU A 75 -1.47 -6.38 5.34
C LEU A 75 -0.65 -5.67 4.26
N SER A 76 0.62 -6.05 4.10
CA SER A 76 1.50 -5.47 3.09
C SER A 76 0.98 -5.70 1.67
N ILE A 77 0.47 -6.91 1.38
CA ILE A 77 -0.11 -7.23 0.08
C ILE A 77 -1.35 -6.40 -0.17
N ILE A 78 -2.29 -6.40 0.79
CA ILE A 78 -3.55 -5.66 0.66
C ILE A 78 -3.28 -4.17 0.43
N THR A 79 -2.36 -3.59 1.20
CA THR A 79 -1.99 -2.18 1.07
C THR A 79 -1.30 -1.91 -0.27
N TYR A 80 -0.41 -2.80 -0.70
CA TYR A 80 0.25 -2.68 -2.00
C TYR A 80 -0.75 -2.70 -3.15
N VAL A 81 -1.64 -3.70 -3.18
CA VAL A 81 -2.65 -3.83 -4.25
C VAL A 81 -3.60 -2.62 -4.28
N ASN A 82 -4.04 -2.14 -3.11
CA ASN A 82 -4.89 -0.95 -3.01
C ASN A 82 -4.16 0.31 -3.50
N SER A 83 -2.91 0.50 -3.12
CA SER A 83 -2.10 1.64 -3.56
C SER A 83 -1.79 1.58 -5.05
N TRP A 84 -1.47 0.38 -5.56
CA TRP A 84 -1.19 0.16 -6.98
C TRP A 84 -2.38 0.47 -7.87
N ASN A 85 -3.59 0.10 -7.45
CA ASN A 85 -4.83 0.36 -8.18
C ASN A 85 -5.45 1.72 -7.84
N SER A 86 -4.81 2.55 -7.01
CA SER A 86 -5.34 3.85 -6.63
C SER A 86 -5.36 4.79 -7.83
N PHE A 87 -6.53 5.31 -8.14
CA PHE A 87 -6.76 6.21 -9.27
C PHE A 87 -7.28 7.58 -8.83
N LEU A 88 -8.32 7.59 -8.00
CA LEU A 88 -9.06 8.81 -7.70
C LEU A 88 -8.22 9.85 -6.92
N TRP A 89 -7.40 9.40 -5.97
CA TRP A 89 -6.57 10.31 -5.20
C TRP A 89 -5.41 10.91 -6.03
N PRO A 90 -4.63 10.10 -6.78
CA PRO A 90 -3.66 10.63 -7.74
C PRO A 90 -4.26 11.63 -8.72
N LEU A 91 -5.44 11.36 -9.27
CA LEU A 91 -6.15 12.26 -10.20
C LEU A 91 -6.45 13.62 -9.59
N ILE A 92 -6.73 13.69 -8.29
CA ILE A 92 -7.08 14.94 -7.61
C ILE A 92 -5.84 15.73 -7.19
N ILE A 93 -4.77 15.03 -6.79
CA ILE A 93 -3.61 15.67 -6.14
C ILE A 93 -2.47 15.98 -7.11
N LEU A 94 -2.28 15.15 -8.16
CA LEU A 94 -1.21 15.31 -9.14
C LEU A 94 -1.68 16.15 -10.31
N ARG A 95 -0.76 16.97 -10.82
CA ARG A 95 -0.98 17.83 -11.99
C ARG A 95 0.12 17.72 -13.04
N ASP A 96 1.32 17.34 -12.60
CA ASP A 96 2.47 17.13 -13.47
C ASP A 96 2.45 15.69 -13.99
N ASP A 97 2.44 15.53 -15.31
CA ASP A 97 2.41 14.24 -16.01
C ASP A 97 3.58 13.34 -15.64
N LEU A 98 4.72 13.93 -15.26
CA LEU A 98 5.90 13.17 -14.80
C LEU A 98 5.68 12.43 -13.47
N ASN A 99 4.71 12.87 -12.69
CA ASN A 99 4.37 12.28 -11.40
C ASN A 99 3.18 11.32 -11.46
N TYR A 100 2.60 11.10 -12.63
CA TYR A 100 1.41 10.27 -12.76
C TYR A 100 1.66 8.83 -12.35
N THR A 101 0.72 8.27 -11.60
CA THR A 101 0.67 6.84 -11.36
C THR A 101 0.26 6.09 -12.64
N ILE A 102 0.60 4.82 -12.73
CA ILE A 102 0.32 4.02 -13.92
C ILE A 102 -1.18 4.03 -14.28
N PRO A 103 -2.13 3.81 -13.33
CA PRO A 103 -3.56 3.92 -13.65
C PRO A 103 -3.99 5.29 -14.15
N LEU A 104 -3.38 6.36 -13.63
CA LEU A 104 -3.68 7.73 -14.07
C LEU A 104 -3.13 8.00 -15.47
N GLY A 105 -1.88 7.61 -15.74
CA GLY A 105 -1.27 7.76 -17.07
C GLY A 105 -2.00 6.96 -18.15
N MET A 106 -2.59 5.81 -17.81
CA MET A 106 -3.45 5.08 -18.75
C MET A 106 -4.63 5.91 -19.24
N THR A 107 -5.29 6.65 -18.36
CA THR A 107 -6.45 7.46 -18.76
C THR A 107 -6.06 8.61 -19.66
N GLU A 108 -4.86 9.15 -19.51
CA GLU A 108 -4.35 10.21 -20.40
C GLU A 108 -4.08 9.67 -21.80
N VAL A 109 -3.44 8.50 -21.92
CA VAL A 109 -3.26 7.84 -23.23
C VAL A 109 -4.60 7.60 -23.92
N PHE A 110 -5.65 7.26 -23.17
CA PHE A 110 -7.01 7.15 -23.73
C PHE A 110 -7.62 8.49 -24.09
N ALA A 111 -7.40 9.53 -23.28
CA ALA A 111 -7.95 10.87 -23.52
C ALA A 111 -7.33 11.52 -24.78
N LEU A 112 -6.05 11.30 -25.03
CA LEU A 112 -5.35 11.79 -26.24
C LEU A 112 -5.88 11.10 -27.51
N SER A 113 -6.56 9.97 -27.38
CA SER A 113 -7.19 9.24 -28.49
C SER A 113 -8.60 9.77 -28.83
N VAL A 114 -9.11 10.77 -28.10
CA VAL A 114 -10.43 11.37 -28.39
C VAL A 114 -10.38 12.08 -29.74
N GLY A 115 -11.09 11.54 -30.72
CA GLY A 115 -11.12 12.05 -32.10
C GLY A 115 -10.22 11.29 -33.10
N GLN A 116 -9.49 10.29 -32.65
CA GLN A 116 -8.77 9.32 -33.48
C GLN A 116 -9.32 7.91 -33.25
N GLU A 117 -8.94 6.95 -34.10
CA GLU A 117 -9.24 5.52 -33.87
C GLU A 117 -8.68 5.12 -32.48
N PRO A 118 -9.49 4.49 -31.61
CA PRO A 118 -9.05 4.06 -30.30
C PRO A 118 -7.82 3.16 -30.40
N GLN A 119 -6.73 3.57 -29.77
CA GLN A 119 -5.47 2.80 -29.82
C GLN A 119 -5.52 1.62 -28.85
N TYR A 120 -6.41 0.64 -29.11
CA TYR A 120 -6.59 -0.55 -28.27
C TYR A 120 -5.29 -1.31 -28.03
N GLY A 121 -4.38 -1.33 -29.00
CA GLY A 121 -3.09 -2.00 -28.86
C GLY A 121 -2.22 -1.40 -27.76
N GLN A 122 -2.15 -0.07 -27.66
CA GLN A 122 -1.40 0.62 -26.60
C GLN A 122 -2.05 0.41 -25.25
N ALA A 123 -3.37 0.52 -25.18
CA ALA A 123 -4.12 0.28 -23.96
C ALA A 123 -3.93 -1.14 -23.40
N MET A 124 -3.97 -2.15 -24.27
CA MET A 124 -3.73 -3.55 -23.88
C MET A 124 -2.29 -3.78 -23.45
N ALA A 125 -1.31 -3.15 -24.11
CA ALA A 125 0.10 -3.21 -23.70
C ALA A 125 0.30 -2.60 -22.30
N PHE A 126 -0.29 -1.43 -22.04
CA PHE A 126 -0.27 -0.82 -20.70
C PHE A 126 -0.93 -1.72 -19.65
N ALA A 127 -2.13 -2.24 -19.92
CA ALA A 127 -2.83 -3.15 -19.00
C ALA A 127 -1.99 -4.39 -18.68
N THR A 128 -1.30 -4.96 -19.66
CA THR A 128 -0.40 -6.09 -19.46
C THR A 128 0.78 -5.71 -18.59
N LEU A 129 1.46 -4.60 -18.88
CA LEU A 129 2.61 -4.13 -18.11
C LEU A 129 2.24 -3.82 -16.65
N THR A 130 1.05 -3.26 -16.40
CA THR A 130 0.57 -2.96 -15.04
C THR A 130 0.25 -4.21 -14.22
N THR A 131 -0.07 -5.30 -14.87
CA THR A 131 -0.43 -6.57 -14.20
C THR A 131 0.82 -7.35 -13.76
N ILE A 132 1.93 -7.23 -14.48
CA ILE A 132 3.17 -7.98 -14.21
C ILE A 132 3.69 -7.81 -12.78
N PRO A 133 3.85 -6.58 -12.23
CA PRO A 133 4.35 -6.40 -10.85
C PRO A 133 3.45 -7.03 -9.80
N ILE A 134 2.14 -6.99 -10.00
CA ILE A 134 1.17 -7.60 -9.08
C ILE A 134 1.35 -9.13 -9.05
N ILE A 135 1.48 -9.76 -10.23
CA ILE A 135 1.70 -11.21 -10.34
C ILE A 135 3.03 -11.61 -9.69
N ILE A 136 4.08 -10.84 -9.90
CA ILE A 136 5.40 -11.12 -9.31
C ILE A 136 5.30 -11.07 -7.79
N ILE A 137 4.76 -10.01 -7.21
CA ILE A 137 4.64 -9.86 -5.75
C ILE A 137 3.75 -10.96 -5.17
N PHE A 138 2.62 -11.24 -5.80
CA PHE A 138 1.73 -12.31 -5.37
C PHE A 138 2.41 -13.67 -5.37
N SER A 139 3.19 -14.00 -6.41
CA SER A 139 3.94 -15.24 -6.51
C SER A 139 5.01 -15.40 -5.42
N PHE A 140 5.66 -14.31 -5.04
CA PHE A 140 6.62 -14.33 -3.92
C PHE A 140 5.93 -14.57 -2.58
N VAL A 141 4.79 -13.95 -2.34
CA VAL A 141 4.11 -14.02 -1.04
C VAL A 141 3.40 -15.35 -0.84
N GLN A 142 2.78 -15.94 -1.87
CA GLN A 142 2.20 -17.29 -1.79
C GLN A 142 3.21 -18.33 -1.30
N LYS A 143 4.48 -18.16 -1.60
CA LYS A 143 5.53 -19.06 -1.12
C LYS A 143 5.72 -19.01 0.40
N TYR A 144 5.37 -17.89 1.05
CA TYR A 144 5.49 -17.70 2.50
C TYR A 144 4.24 -18.09 3.27
N GLU A 145 3.07 -18.20 2.64
CA GLU A 145 1.83 -18.69 3.28
C GLU A 145 1.79 -20.23 3.39
N ASN A 146 2.59 -20.95 2.59
CA ASN A 146 2.62 -22.40 2.54
C ASN A 146 3.72 -23.03 3.44
N ILE A 147 4.31 -22.27 4.36
CA ILE A 147 5.23 -22.75 5.40
C ILE A 147 4.61 -22.54 6.77
#